data_92e75ac6ba9ed23b936ac10ca0319b6f
#
_entry.id   92e75ac6ba9ed23b936ac10ca0319b6f
#
_cell.length_a   1.000
_cell.length_b   1.000
_cell.length_c   1.000
_cell.angle_alpha   90.00
_cell.angle_beta   90.00
_cell.angle_gamma   90.00
#
_symmetry.space_group_name_H-M   'P 1'
#
loop_
_entity.id
_entity.type
_entity.pdbx_description
1 polymer ?
#
loop_
_entity_poly.entity_id
_entity_poly.type
_entity_poly.pdbx_seq_one_letter_code
_entity_poly.pdbx_strand_id
1 'polypeptide(L)'
;MAGHSKWANIQHRKGRQDAKRGALFTRLIKEITVAAKMAGGDPAMNPRLRLAMEKAADGNMPKDTVQRAIQRGVGGLEGVNYEEIRYEGYGVAGAAVIIDCLTDNRTRTVADVRHALTKHGGN
;
A
#
# COMPACT_ATOMS: atom_id res chain seq x y z
N MET A 1 -0.93 24.05 -30.55
CA MET A 1 -1.88 23.29 -29.73
C MET A 1 -1.20 22.75 -28.53
N ALA A 2 -1.59 23.23 -27.35
CA ALA A 2 -0.90 22.96 -26.08
C ALA A 2 -0.90 21.48 -25.70
N GLY A 3 -1.95 20.70 -25.98
CA GLY A 3 -2.05 19.29 -25.65
C GLY A 3 -1.12 18.35 -26.42
N HIS A 4 -0.51 18.81 -27.48
CA HIS A 4 0.39 18.06 -28.35
C HIS A 4 1.85 18.51 -28.24
N SER A 5 2.16 19.47 -27.36
CA SER A 5 3.53 19.92 -27.16
C SER A 5 4.33 18.83 -26.41
N LYS A 6 5.62 18.80 -26.70
CA LYS A 6 6.56 17.92 -25.98
C LYS A 6 6.53 18.16 -24.47
N TRP A 7 6.40 19.43 -24.06
CA TRP A 7 6.33 19.81 -22.65
C TRP A 7 5.05 19.32 -21.98
N ALA A 8 3.89 19.45 -22.61
CA ALA A 8 2.62 18.91 -22.08
C ALA A 8 2.67 17.39 -21.93
N ASN A 9 3.25 16.68 -22.92
CA ASN A 9 3.41 15.22 -22.84
C ASN A 9 4.34 14.81 -21.69
N ILE A 10 5.41 15.56 -21.44
CA ILE A 10 6.33 15.32 -20.31
C ILE A 10 5.60 15.54 -18.98
N GLN A 11 4.81 16.60 -18.84
CA GLN A 11 4.02 16.87 -17.65
C GLN A 11 3.01 15.76 -17.35
N HIS A 12 2.26 15.30 -18.35
CA HIS A 12 1.29 14.22 -18.18
C HIS A 12 1.97 12.92 -17.75
N ARG A 13 3.11 12.60 -18.34
CA ARG A 13 3.91 11.41 -17.97
C ARG A 13 4.42 11.51 -16.54
N LYS A 14 4.96 12.66 -16.14
CA LYS A 14 5.43 12.90 -14.77
C LYS A 14 4.31 12.75 -13.77
N GLY A 15 3.13 13.32 -14.03
CA GLY A 15 1.95 13.20 -13.16
C GLY A 15 1.54 11.76 -12.95
N ARG A 16 1.55 10.92 -13.98
CA ARG A 16 1.25 9.49 -13.87
C ARG A 16 2.31 8.75 -13.06
N GLN A 17 3.58 9.06 -13.25
CA GLN A 17 4.68 8.47 -12.48
C GLN A 17 4.60 8.86 -11.01
N ASP A 18 4.33 10.14 -10.71
CA ASP A 18 4.18 10.62 -9.34
C ASP A 18 2.98 9.97 -8.64
N ALA A 19 1.87 9.75 -9.33
CA ALA A 19 0.71 9.05 -8.79
C ALA A 19 1.03 7.58 -8.45
N LYS A 20 1.74 6.88 -9.32
CA LYS A 20 2.19 5.49 -9.08
C LYS A 20 3.15 5.42 -7.90
N ARG A 21 4.09 6.35 -7.82
CA ARG A 21 5.04 6.45 -6.71
C ARG A 21 4.34 6.71 -5.39
N GLY A 22 3.36 7.63 -5.37
CA GLY A 22 2.56 7.92 -4.19
C GLY A 22 1.78 6.71 -3.71
N ALA A 23 1.16 5.95 -4.62
CA ALA A 23 0.46 4.71 -4.30
C ALA A 23 1.40 3.64 -3.74
N LEU A 24 2.60 3.50 -4.31
CA LEU A 24 3.63 2.59 -3.80
C LEU A 24 4.07 2.98 -2.39
N PHE A 25 4.35 4.26 -2.16
CA PHE A 25 4.77 4.76 -0.85
C PHE A 25 3.70 4.53 0.21
N THR A 26 2.45 4.80 -0.11
CA THR A 26 1.33 4.54 0.82
C THR A 26 1.27 3.06 1.20
N ARG A 27 1.40 2.16 0.26
CA ARG A 27 1.43 0.71 0.50
C ARG A 27 2.61 0.31 1.39
N LEU A 28 3.80 0.80 1.09
CA LEU A 28 5.01 0.49 1.85
C LEU A 28 4.96 1.05 3.28
N ILE A 29 4.40 2.24 3.47
CA ILE A 29 4.20 2.82 4.81
C ILE A 29 3.28 1.93 5.64
N LYS A 30 2.17 1.45 5.08
CA LYS A 30 1.27 0.51 5.75
C LYS A 30 1.98 -0.79 6.10
N GLU A 31 2.71 -1.35 5.16
CA GLU A 31 3.46 -2.61 5.36
C GLU A 31 4.50 -2.48 6.46
N ILE A 32 5.28 -1.40 6.46
CA ILE A 32 6.28 -1.12 7.50
C ILE A 32 5.60 -0.97 8.86
N THR A 33 4.50 -0.23 8.94
CA THR A 33 3.75 -0.02 10.17
C THR A 33 3.23 -1.33 10.75
N VAL A 34 2.61 -2.17 9.92
CA VAL A 34 2.08 -3.47 10.35
C VAL A 34 3.20 -4.42 10.74
N ALA A 35 4.26 -4.49 9.96
CA ALA A 35 5.42 -5.33 10.28
C ALA A 35 6.03 -4.95 11.64
N ALA A 36 6.21 -3.67 11.90
CA ALA A 36 6.74 -3.18 13.17
C ALA A 36 5.78 -3.46 14.34
N LYS A 37 4.47 -3.34 14.11
CA LYS A 37 3.45 -3.66 15.12
C LYS A 37 3.48 -5.13 15.52
N MET A 38 3.69 -6.03 14.57
CA MET A 38 3.61 -7.46 14.81
C MET A 38 4.85 -8.04 15.48
N ALA A 39 6.05 -7.56 15.14
CA ALA A 39 7.30 -8.18 15.59
C ALA A 39 8.38 -7.17 16.01
N GLY A 40 8.02 -5.90 16.18
CA GLY A 40 8.94 -4.87 16.66
C GLY A 40 9.68 -4.11 15.57
N GLY A 41 10.36 -3.05 16.00
CA GLY A 41 11.00 -2.08 15.10
C GLY A 41 12.44 -2.38 14.71
N ASP A 42 12.99 -3.52 15.13
CA ASP A 42 14.35 -3.92 14.77
C ASP A 42 14.34 -4.82 13.52
N PRO A 43 14.86 -4.33 12.37
CA PRO A 43 14.87 -5.13 11.15
C PRO A 43 15.71 -6.40 11.27
N ALA A 44 16.73 -6.45 12.15
CA ALA A 44 17.50 -7.65 12.36
C ALA A 44 16.66 -8.80 12.95
N MET A 45 15.65 -8.47 13.73
CA MET A 45 14.75 -9.43 14.40
C MET A 45 13.38 -9.55 13.70
N ASN A 46 13.17 -8.82 12.61
CA ASN A 46 11.88 -8.76 11.94
C ASN A 46 12.07 -8.87 10.42
N PRO A 47 12.02 -10.10 9.87
CA PRO A 47 12.24 -10.33 8.44
C PRO A 47 11.23 -9.59 7.52
N ARG A 48 9.97 -9.51 7.95
CA ARG A 48 8.94 -8.78 7.20
C ARG A 48 9.25 -7.28 7.13
N LEU A 49 9.68 -6.70 8.25
CA LEU A 49 10.10 -5.30 8.30
C LEU A 49 11.33 -5.06 7.42
N ARG A 50 12.32 -5.94 7.49
CA ARG A 50 13.53 -5.85 6.67
C ARG A 50 13.19 -5.84 5.17
N LEU A 51 12.33 -6.74 4.73
CA LEU A 51 11.89 -6.79 3.33
C LEU A 51 11.16 -5.50 2.93
N ALA A 52 10.26 -4.99 3.76
CA ALA A 52 9.56 -3.75 3.49
C ALA A 52 10.51 -2.55 3.42
N MET A 53 11.52 -2.51 4.29
CA MET A 53 12.56 -1.47 4.27
C MET A 53 13.42 -1.55 3.00
N GLU A 54 13.76 -2.74 2.53
CA GLU A 54 14.50 -2.93 1.27
C GLU A 54 13.69 -2.39 0.09
N LYS A 55 12.41 -2.72 0.01
CA LYS A 55 11.51 -2.20 -1.02
C LYS A 55 11.36 -0.67 -0.95
N ALA A 56 11.33 -0.13 0.25
CA ALA A 56 11.29 1.32 0.45
C ALA A 56 12.56 2.00 -0.05
N ALA A 57 13.72 1.43 0.22
CA ALA A 57 15.00 1.92 -0.28
C ALA A 57 15.07 1.86 -1.81
N ASP A 58 14.63 0.75 -2.41
CA ASP A 58 14.57 0.59 -3.86
C ASP A 58 13.64 1.63 -4.52
N GLY A 59 12.56 2.00 -3.84
CA GLY A 59 11.63 3.05 -4.28
C GLY A 59 12.06 4.47 -3.94
N ASN A 60 13.25 4.66 -3.37
CA ASN A 60 13.79 5.95 -2.92
C ASN A 60 12.94 6.65 -1.85
N MET A 61 12.32 5.89 -0.98
CA MET A 61 11.60 6.47 0.17
C MET A 61 12.61 7.10 1.15
N PRO A 62 12.37 8.34 1.61
CA PRO A 62 13.23 8.96 2.61
C PRO A 62 13.33 8.14 3.90
N LYS A 63 14.50 8.10 4.50
CA LYS A 63 14.76 7.34 5.74
C LYS A 63 13.88 7.80 6.90
N ASP A 64 13.62 9.09 7.02
CA ASP A 64 12.76 9.64 8.06
C ASP A 64 11.30 9.19 7.91
N THR A 65 10.82 9.02 6.69
CA THR A 65 9.49 8.47 6.40
C THR A 65 9.41 7.02 6.87
N VAL A 66 10.43 6.22 6.61
CA VAL A 66 10.53 4.83 7.07
C VAL A 66 10.52 4.78 8.61
N GLN A 67 11.32 5.61 9.26
CA GLN A 67 11.40 5.64 10.72
C GLN A 67 10.09 6.05 11.38
N ARG A 68 9.38 7.02 10.81
CA ARG A 68 8.05 7.40 11.31
C ARG A 68 7.03 6.26 11.19
N ALA A 69 7.07 5.51 10.11
CA ALA A 69 6.20 4.35 9.93
C ALA A 69 6.50 3.26 10.96
N ILE A 70 7.77 3.00 11.25
CA ILE A 70 8.19 2.05 12.29
C ILE A 70 7.68 2.50 13.66
N GLN A 71 7.84 3.76 14.00
CA GLN A 71 7.38 4.31 15.29
C GLN A 71 5.87 4.21 15.46
N ARG A 72 5.11 4.42 14.39
CA ARG A 72 3.66 4.20 14.40
C ARG A 72 3.31 2.75 14.74
N GLY A 73 4.05 1.81 14.17
CA GLY A 73 3.83 0.39 14.40
C GLY A 73 4.11 -0.03 15.83
N VAL A 74 5.19 0.45 16.43
CA VAL A 74 5.56 0.09 17.81
C VAL A 74 4.76 0.84 18.89
N GLY A 75 3.75 1.61 18.52
CA GLY A 75 2.80 2.19 19.48
C GLY A 75 3.02 3.65 19.83
N GLY A 76 3.84 4.36 19.06
CA GLY A 76 4.16 5.76 19.33
C GLY A 76 3.12 6.79 18.91
N LEU A 77 2.11 6.43 18.10
CA LEU A 77 1.12 7.38 17.60
C LEU A 77 -0.29 6.82 17.74
N GLU A 78 -1.13 7.57 18.44
CA GLU A 78 -2.57 7.26 18.58
C GLU A 78 -3.31 7.39 17.25
N GLY A 79 -4.36 6.61 17.07
CA GLY A 79 -5.35 6.79 16.02
C GLY A 79 -5.14 6.03 14.72
N VAL A 80 -4.02 5.32 14.54
CA VAL A 80 -3.82 4.49 13.34
C VAL A 80 -3.70 3.03 13.75
N ASN A 81 -4.77 2.28 13.55
CA ASN A 81 -4.82 0.86 13.85
C ASN A 81 -5.05 0.06 12.57
N TYR A 82 -3.96 -0.29 11.88
CA TYR A 82 -4.05 -1.16 10.71
C TYR A 82 -4.28 -2.61 11.14
N GLU A 83 -5.16 -3.28 10.40
CA GLU A 83 -5.41 -4.71 10.53
C GLU A 83 -5.26 -5.41 9.19
N GLU A 84 -4.91 -6.68 9.25
CA GLU A 84 -4.89 -7.55 8.08
C GLU A 84 -6.22 -8.27 7.97
N ILE A 85 -6.82 -8.23 6.77
CA ILE A 85 -8.08 -8.91 6.48
C ILE A 85 -7.91 -9.70 5.20
N ARG A 86 -8.34 -10.95 5.22
CA ARG A 86 -8.36 -11.80 4.03
C ARG A 86 -9.80 -11.95 3.55
N TYR A 87 -10.00 -11.62 2.29
CA TYR A 87 -11.26 -11.87 1.59
C TYR A 87 -11.09 -12.99 0.58
N GLU A 88 -12.16 -13.72 0.37
CA GLU A 88 -12.26 -14.72 -0.67
C GLU A 88 -13.36 -14.31 -1.66
N GLY A 89 -13.12 -14.52 -2.93
CA GLY A 89 -14.08 -14.17 -3.96
C GLY A 89 -13.80 -14.89 -5.26
N TYR A 90 -14.56 -14.51 -6.28
CA TYR A 90 -14.42 -15.05 -7.61
C TYR A 90 -14.16 -13.93 -8.59
N GLY A 91 -13.18 -14.14 -9.47
CA GLY A 91 -12.91 -13.27 -10.60
C GLY A 91 -13.73 -13.68 -11.82
N VAL A 92 -13.33 -13.14 -12.96
CA VAL A 92 -13.92 -13.47 -14.26
C VAL A 92 -13.86 -14.98 -14.50
N ALA A 93 -14.94 -15.54 -15.08
CA ALA A 93 -15.07 -16.96 -15.39
C ALA A 93 -14.99 -17.90 -14.17
N GLY A 94 -15.27 -17.37 -12.98
CA GLY A 94 -15.31 -18.18 -11.76
C GLY A 94 -13.93 -18.50 -11.18
N ALA A 95 -12.88 -17.82 -11.59
CA ALA A 95 -11.55 -18.00 -11.01
C ALA A 95 -11.55 -17.60 -9.53
N ALA A 96 -11.16 -18.51 -8.66
CA ALA A 96 -11.06 -18.21 -7.23
C ALA A 96 -9.92 -17.23 -6.95
N VAL A 97 -10.20 -16.22 -6.14
CA VAL A 97 -9.20 -15.21 -5.75
C VAL A 97 -9.16 -15.06 -4.22
N ILE A 98 -7.96 -14.86 -3.71
CA ILE A 98 -7.72 -14.51 -2.32
C ILE A 98 -7.15 -13.09 -2.32
N ILE A 99 -7.73 -12.22 -1.48
CA ILE A 99 -7.38 -10.81 -1.45
C ILE A 99 -6.94 -10.46 -0.02
N ASP A 100 -5.65 -10.22 0.15
CA ASP A 100 -5.10 -9.78 1.42
C ASP A 100 -5.04 -8.26 1.46
N CYS A 101 -5.67 -7.68 2.46
CA CYS A 101 -5.78 -6.23 2.63
C CYS A 101 -5.15 -5.79 3.95
N LEU A 102 -4.48 -4.63 3.92
CA LEU A 102 -4.06 -3.87 5.09
C LEU A 102 -4.91 -2.61 5.16
N THR A 103 -5.69 -2.45 6.23
CA THR A 103 -6.60 -1.31 6.32
C THR A 103 -6.80 -0.86 7.78
N ASP A 104 -7.08 0.42 7.92
CA ASP A 104 -7.56 1.03 9.15
C ASP A 104 -9.10 1.18 9.17
N ASN A 105 -9.77 0.82 8.07
CA ASN A 105 -11.23 0.93 7.94
C ASN A 105 -11.82 -0.29 7.23
N ARG A 106 -12.22 -1.26 8.00
CA ARG A 106 -12.80 -2.53 7.54
C ARG A 106 -14.05 -2.31 6.67
N THR A 107 -14.91 -1.41 7.06
CA THR A 107 -16.17 -1.14 6.36
C THR A 107 -15.93 -0.58 4.95
N ARG A 108 -15.02 0.38 4.83
CA ARG A 108 -14.65 0.94 3.52
C ARG A 108 -14.01 -0.12 2.64
N THR A 109 -13.09 -0.89 3.19
CA THR A 109 -12.33 -1.89 2.43
C THR A 109 -13.23 -2.98 1.87
N VAL A 110 -14.19 -3.51 2.64
CA VAL A 110 -15.10 -4.54 2.12
C VAL A 110 -15.97 -3.99 0.99
N ALA A 111 -16.39 -2.73 1.10
CA ALA A 111 -17.16 -2.08 0.04
C ALA A 111 -16.32 -1.90 -1.24
N ASP A 112 -15.08 -1.47 -1.11
CA ASP A 112 -14.15 -1.29 -2.24
C ASP A 112 -13.84 -2.63 -2.92
N VAL A 113 -13.60 -3.68 -2.15
CA VAL A 113 -13.33 -5.03 -2.68
C VAL A 113 -14.53 -5.56 -3.44
N ARG A 114 -15.74 -5.46 -2.87
CA ARG A 114 -16.98 -5.87 -3.54
C ARG A 114 -17.20 -5.11 -4.84
N HIS A 115 -17.00 -3.80 -4.79
CA HIS A 115 -17.16 -2.95 -5.97
C HIS A 115 -16.17 -3.33 -7.07
N ALA A 116 -14.90 -3.55 -6.74
CA ALA A 116 -13.88 -3.95 -7.70
C ALA A 116 -14.21 -5.30 -8.36
N LEU A 117 -14.60 -6.30 -7.57
CA LEU A 117 -14.98 -7.60 -8.10
C LEU A 117 -16.20 -7.50 -9.02
N THR A 118 -17.25 -6.83 -8.58
CA THR A 118 -18.49 -6.68 -9.37
C THR A 118 -18.23 -5.91 -10.66
N LYS A 119 -17.46 -4.83 -10.61
CA LYS A 119 -17.13 -4.00 -11.77
C LYS A 119 -16.41 -4.80 -12.86
N HIS A 120 -15.60 -5.76 -12.49
CA HIS A 120 -14.78 -6.56 -13.40
C HIS A 120 -15.30 -7.97 -13.63
N GLY A 121 -16.58 -8.21 -13.39
CA GLY A 121 -17.25 -9.48 -13.71
C GLY A 121 -17.07 -10.59 -12.70
N GLY A 122 -16.63 -10.25 -11.49
CA GLY A 122 -16.47 -11.18 -10.37
C GLY A 122 -17.57 -11.04 -9.32
N ASN A 123 -17.36 -11.75 -8.23
CA ASN A 123 -18.25 -11.75 -7.07
C ASN A 123 -17.47 -11.93 -5.75
#